data_84f0e1da54995d36e6aaf68ff3a26775
#
_entry.id   84f0e1da54995d36e6aaf68ff3a26775
#
_cell.length_a   1.000
_cell.length_b   1.000
_cell.length_c   1.000
_cell.angle_alpha   90.00
_cell.angle_beta   90.00
_cell.angle_gamma   90.00
#
_symmetry.space_group_name_H-M   'P 1'
#
loop_
_entity.id
_entity.type
_entity.pdbx_description
1 polymer ?
#
loop_
_entity_poly.entity_id
_entity_poly.type
_entity_poly.pdbx_seq_one_letter_code
_entity_poly.pdbx_strand_id
1 'polypeptide(L)'
;MLERIGVGSLDDLYSDVPDKFIYRGEYDLPDAMSEQQVRSFFESLDKKDLHLKVFAGAGAYDHYTPSVIPYICSRSEFLTAYTPYQAEISQGTLRYIFEYQSMICALTGKDVSNASMYDGPTAAAEAMMMAVACTKRKTRVLLSETLLPHVRKVVETYAKFHNVQLGYIPMKDGQTGLESMKEELAKGDVAGVIVPSLNRFGIVEDLTGFAEAVHEAKAMAVEYCDPSALAVVRTPGEWDFDIAVGDGQSLGIPMCFGGPYVGFMACRKDYVRKMPGRIVGQTQDADGKRCFVLTLQAREQHIRREKATSNICSNQSLMALYVTVYMSLMGKEGLAKVNSLSSAGAHYLYEELLKTGKFEPVFDKPFLKEFVLKPLVPVEKLQQKLLEEGFFGALATEEGYVSFCVTEKRTRAEVDSLVEAVKEV
;
A
#
# COMPACT_ATOMS: atom_id res chain seq x y z
N MET A 1 -16.14 -48.04 4.09
CA MET A 1 -16.71 -46.71 4.40
C MET A 1 -18.06 -46.51 3.69
N LEU A 2 -18.18 -46.74 2.39
CA LEU A 2 -19.44 -46.62 1.62
C LEU A 2 -20.56 -47.46 2.20
N GLU A 3 -20.30 -48.73 2.50
CA GLU A 3 -21.24 -49.62 3.13
C GLU A 3 -21.77 -49.10 4.49
N ARG A 4 -20.90 -48.50 5.30
CA ARG A 4 -21.29 -47.90 6.60
C ARG A 4 -22.16 -46.65 6.43
N ILE A 5 -21.98 -45.92 5.34
CA ILE A 5 -22.76 -44.72 4.98
C ILE A 5 -24.08 -45.16 4.32
N GLY A 6 -24.13 -46.33 3.70
CA GLY A 6 -25.28 -46.85 2.98
C GLY A 6 -25.37 -46.42 1.52
N VAL A 7 -24.22 -46.13 0.88
CA VAL A 7 -24.12 -45.74 -0.54
C VAL A 7 -23.27 -46.75 -1.31
N GLY A 8 -23.53 -46.89 -2.62
CA GLY A 8 -22.82 -47.84 -3.47
C GLY A 8 -21.52 -47.29 -4.07
N SER A 9 -21.42 -45.98 -4.26
CA SER A 9 -20.29 -45.32 -4.87
C SER A 9 -19.99 -43.95 -4.23
N LEU A 10 -18.87 -43.36 -4.59
CA LEU A 10 -18.54 -41.96 -4.21
C LEU A 10 -19.50 -40.98 -4.90
N ASP A 11 -19.95 -41.29 -6.11
CA ASP A 11 -20.87 -40.43 -6.86
C ASP A 11 -22.23 -40.28 -6.18
N ASP A 12 -22.68 -41.33 -5.44
CA ASP A 12 -23.94 -41.30 -4.69
C ASP A 12 -23.93 -40.22 -3.58
N LEU A 13 -22.73 -39.79 -3.14
CA LEU A 13 -22.57 -38.72 -2.15
C LEU A 13 -22.92 -37.34 -2.72
N TYR A 14 -22.98 -37.21 -4.04
CA TYR A 14 -23.31 -35.99 -4.76
C TYR A 14 -24.71 -36.04 -5.41
N SER A 15 -25.58 -36.93 -4.91
CA SER A 15 -26.95 -37.13 -5.45
C SER A 15 -27.84 -35.89 -5.40
N ASP A 16 -27.50 -34.90 -4.57
CA ASP A 16 -28.15 -33.59 -4.49
C ASP A 16 -27.65 -32.59 -5.55
N VAL A 17 -26.53 -32.89 -6.25
CA VAL A 17 -25.99 -32.05 -7.33
C VAL A 17 -26.62 -32.51 -8.65
N PRO A 18 -27.36 -31.64 -9.38
CA PRO A 18 -27.90 -32.00 -10.68
C PRO A 18 -26.83 -32.42 -11.68
N ASP A 19 -27.06 -33.50 -12.44
CA ASP A 19 -26.05 -34.06 -13.38
C ASP A 19 -25.46 -33.04 -14.37
N LYS A 20 -26.23 -32.06 -14.79
CA LYS A 20 -25.74 -30.98 -15.69
C LYS A 20 -24.60 -30.15 -15.11
N PHE A 21 -24.35 -30.20 -13.80
CA PHE A 21 -23.25 -29.48 -13.14
C PHE A 21 -22.08 -30.41 -12.79
N ILE A 22 -22.21 -31.71 -13.01
CA ILE A 22 -21.17 -32.71 -12.77
C ILE A 22 -20.38 -32.87 -14.08
N TYR A 23 -19.13 -32.38 -14.09
CA TYR A 23 -18.23 -32.63 -15.19
C TYR A 23 -17.72 -34.08 -15.16
N ARG A 24 -17.97 -34.85 -16.22
CA ARG A 24 -17.58 -36.24 -16.33
C ARG A 24 -16.52 -36.51 -17.40
N GLY A 25 -15.99 -35.43 -18.02
CA GLY A 25 -14.91 -35.52 -19.00
C GLY A 25 -13.52 -35.54 -18.36
N GLU A 26 -12.52 -35.70 -19.20
CA GLU A 26 -11.13 -35.48 -18.79
C GLU A 26 -10.83 -33.99 -18.75
N TYR A 27 -10.11 -33.56 -17.73
CA TYR A 27 -9.65 -32.17 -17.64
C TYR A 27 -8.51 -31.95 -18.63
N ASP A 28 -8.61 -30.88 -19.40
CA ASP A 28 -7.52 -30.40 -20.27
C ASP A 28 -6.44 -29.72 -19.42
N LEU A 29 -5.69 -30.53 -18.69
CA LEU A 29 -4.60 -30.11 -17.83
C LEU A 29 -3.29 -30.75 -18.30
N PRO A 30 -2.15 -30.07 -18.20
CA PRO A 30 -0.84 -30.66 -18.44
C PRO A 30 -0.61 -31.89 -17.56
N ASP A 31 0.16 -32.84 -18.07
CA ASP A 31 0.59 -34.00 -17.30
C ASP A 31 1.35 -33.58 -16.02
N ALA A 32 1.26 -34.42 -14.99
CA ALA A 32 1.99 -34.19 -13.76
C ALA A 32 3.51 -34.20 -13.99
N MET A 33 4.17 -33.19 -13.45
CA MET A 33 5.63 -33.07 -13.53
C MET A 33 6.29 -33.54 -12.23
N SER A 34 7.47 -34.15 -12.33
CA SER A 34 8.34 -34.36 -11.18
C SER A 34 8.90 -33.03 -10.65
N GLU A 35 9.34 -32.98 -9.39
CA GLU A 35 9.98 -31.78 -8.82
C GLU A 35 11.12 -31.27 -9.70
N GLN A 36 11.96 -32.15 -10.20
CA GLN A 36 13.08 -31.78 -11.09
C GLN A 36 12.59 -31.09 -12.38
N GLN A 37 11.54 -31.59 -13.02
CA GLN A 37 10.96 -30.98 -14.22
C GLN A 37 10.35 -29.61 -13.92
N VAL A 38 9.63 -29.46 -12.80
CA VAL A 38 9.09 -28.16 -12.38
C VAL A 38 10.21 -27.14 -12.13
N ARG A 39 11.28 -27.56 -11.41
CA ARG A 39 12.45 -26.68 -11.18
C ARG A 39 13.10 -26.26 -12.51
N SER A 40 13.39 -27.22 -13.40
CA SER A 40 13.99 -26.93 -14.71
C SER A 40 13.11 -26.01 -15.57
N PHE A 41 11.80 -26.17 -15.48
CA PHE A 41 10.86 -25.30 -16.18
C PHE A 41 10.97 -23.85 -15.68
N PHE A 42 10.89 -23.62 -14.36
CA PHE A 42 11.00 -22.28 -13.78
C PHE A 42 12.40 -21.67 -13.97
N GLU A 43 13.47 -22.45 -13.86
CA GLU A 43 14.83 -22.00 -14.19
C GLU A 43 14.97 -21.56 -15.66
N SER A 44 14.21 -22.18 -16.57
CA SER A 44 14.17 -21.78 -17.97
C SER A 44 13.45 -20.45 -18.19
N LEU A 45 12.46 -20.14 -17.35
CA LEU A 45 11.77 -18.82 -17.35
C LEU A 45 12.67 -17.74 -16.75
N ASP A 46 13.31 -18.02 -15.62
CA ASP A 46 14.23 -17.09 -14.94
C ASP A 46 15.35 -16.59 -15.87
N LYS A 47 15.87 -17.48 -16.76
CA LYS A 47 16.87 -17.09 -17.77
C LYS A 47 16.35 -16.09 -18.82
N LYS A 48 15.04 -15.91 -18.93
CA LYS A 48 14.42 -14.93 -19.84
C LYS A 48 14.14 -13.60 -19.15
N ASP A 49 14.17 -13.59 -17.81
CA ASP A 49 13.93 -12.40 -17.03
C ASP A 49 15.15 -11.48 -17.05
N LEU A 50 14.90 -10.19 -17.18
CA LEU A 50 15.96 -9.19 -17.18
C LEU A 50 16.20 -8.67 -15.76
N HIS A 51 17.43 -8.72 -15.30
CA HIS A 51 17.87 -8.12 -14.03
C HIS A 51 18.15 -6.63 -14.25
N LEU A 52 17.11 -5.80 -14.11
CA LEU A 52 17.17 -4.38 -14.40
C LEU A 52 17.46 -3.56 -13.14
N LYS A 53 18.21 -2.46 -13.30
CA LYS A 53 18.34 -1.43 -12.29
C LYS A 53 17.08 -0.54 -12.33
N VAL A 54 16.33 -0.53 -11.23
CA VAL A 54 15.03 0.13 -11.19
C VAL A 54 15.17 1.61 -10.84
N PHE A 55 14.67 2.47 -11.74
CA PHE A 55 14.51 3.91 -11.58
C PHE A 55 13.05 4.31 -11.72
N ALA A 56 12.14 3.45 -11.29
CA ALA A 56 10.70 3.62 -11.32
C ALA A 56 10.11 3.63 -9.91
N GLY A 57 8.97 4.31 -9.73
CA GLY A 57 8.25 4.41 -8.47
C GLY A 57 6.77 4.08 -8.63
N ALA A 58 5.91 5.10 -8.73
CA ALA A 58 4.45 4.98 -8.86
C ALA A 58 3.77 4.26 -7.68
N GLY A 59 4.30 4.47 -6.47
CA GLY A 59 3.74 3.95 -5.22
C GLY A 59 4.38 2.66 -4.71
N ALA A 60 5.31 2.06 -5.47
CA ALA A 60 6.18 0.96 -5.01
C ALA A 60 7.65 1.32 -5.30
N TYR A 61 8.52 1.13 -4.31
CA TYR A 61 9.88 1.67 -4.34
C TYR A 61 10.90 0.58 -4.04
N ASP A 62 11.96 0.52 -4.85
CA ASP A 62 13.04 -0.48 -4.72
C ASP A 62 14.03 -0.10 -3.61
N HIS A 63 13.57 -0.10 -2.36
CA HIS A 63 14.41 0.08 -1.18
C HIS A 63 15.22 -1.18 -0.85
N TYR A 64 16.33 -1.02 -0.13
CA TYR A 64 17.15 -2.14 0.30
C TYR A 64 16.47 -2.94 1.41
N THR A 65 16.41 -4.26 1.23
CA THR A 65 15.91 -5.21 2.22
C THR A 65 17.07 -5.84 2.98
N PRO A 66 17.26 -5.54 4.27
CA PRO A 66 18.27 -6.21 5.09
C PRO A 66 18.04 -7.73 5.17
N SER A 67 19.09 -8.51 4.98
CA SER A 67 19.03 -9.98 4.88
C SER A 67 18.47 -10.69 6.12
N VAL A 68 18.54 -10.08 7.28
CA VAL A 68 17.96 -10.61 8.53
C VAL A 68 16.42 -10.67 8.48
N ILE A 69 15.77 -9.82 7.68
CA ILE A 69 14.31 -9.76 7.60
C ILE A 69 13.74 -11.04 6.99
N PRO A 70 14.09 -11.44 5.74
CA PRO A 70 13.62 -12.70 5.20
C PRO A 70 14.07 -13.91 6.04
N TYR A 71 15.24 -13.85 6.69
CA TYR A 71 15.66 -14.91 7.60
C TYR A 71 14.70 -15.07 8.78
N ILE A 72 14.27 -13.99 9.43
CA ILE A 72 13.31 -14.04 10.54
C ILE A 72 11.93 -14.49 10.02
N CYS A 73 11.45 -13.91 8.93
CA CYS A 73 10.11 -14.19 8.40
C CYS A 73 9.97 -15.62 7.84
N SER A 74 11.06 -16.25 7.42
CA SER A 74 11.07 -17.64 6.94
C SER A 74 11.07 -18.69 8.05
N ARG A 75 11.21 -18.29 9.31
CA ARG A 75 11.14 -19.24 10.43
C ARG A 75 9.72 -19.82 10.53
N SER A 76 9.65 -21.13 10.76
CA SER A 76 8.38 -21.86 10.77
C SER A 76 7.39 -21.33 11.81
N GLU A 77 7.89 -20.78 12.92
CA GLU A 77 7.07 -20.20 13.99
C GLU A 77 6.24 -19.00 13.52
N PHE A 78 6.71 -18.28 12.50
CA PHE A 78 5.98 -17.17 11.89
C PHE A 78 5.31 -17.58 10.58
N LEU A 79 6.03 -18.29 9.70
CA LEU A 79 5.58 -18.63 8.36
C LEU A 79 4.32 -19.48 8.35
N THR A 80 4.21 -20.44 9.29
CA THR A 80 3.05 -21.33 9.42
C THR A 80 2.00 -20.82 10.40
N ALA A 81 2.23 -19.69 11.08
CA ALA A 81 1.26 -19.12 12.01
C ALA A 81 0.02 -18.61 11.25
N TYR A 82 -1.14 -18.99 11.76
CA TYR A 82 -2.42 -18.51 11.26
C TYR A 82 -2.92 -17.34 12.15
N THR A 83 -4.16 -16.94 11.98
CA THR A 83 -4.78 -15.88 12.77
C THR A 83 -4.74 -16.20 14.27
N PRO A 84 -4.31 -15.25 15.12
CA PRO A 84 -4.11 -15.50 16.56
C PRO A 84 -5.43 -15.44 17.34
N TYR A 85 -6.37 -16.33 17.08
CA TYR A 85 -7.66 -16.38 17.77
C TYR A 85 -7.52 -16.81 19.23
N GLN A 86 -6.61 -17.76 19.51
CA GLN A 86 -6.35 -18.26 20.84
C GLN A 86 -5.15 -17.53 21.43
N ALA A 87 -5.42 -16.57 22.33
CA ALA A 87 -4.38 -15.72 22.91
C ALA A 87 -3.32 -16.55 23.67
N GLU A 88 -3.73 -17.67 24.30
CA GLU A 88 -2.88 -18.52 25.12
C GLU A 88 -1.69 -19.10 24.36
N ILE A 89 -1.86 -19.45 23.09
CA ILE A 89 -0.81 -20.05 22.26
C ILE A 89 -0.22 -19.10 21.22
N SER A 90 -0.78 -17.89 21.08
CA SER A 90 -0.42 -16.95 20.02
C SER A 90 0.28 -15.67 20.54
N GLN A 91 0.86 -15.70 21.71
CA GLN A 91 1.44 -14.51 22.36
C GLN A 91 2.55 -13.88 21.51
N GLY A 92 3.38 -14.67 20.83
CA GLY A 92 4.43 -14.16 19.94
C GLY A 92 3.85 -13.40 18.75
N THR A 93 2.84 -13.96 18.10
CA THR A 93 2.13 -13.32 16.98
C THR A 93 1.40 -12.05 17.42
N LEU A 94 0.65 -12.10 18.50
CA LEU A 94 -0.04 -10.94 19.06
C LEU A 94 0.93 -9.83 19.45
N ARG A 95 2.10 -10.20 20.00
CA ARG A 95 3.12 -9.22 20.39
C ARG A 95 3.67 -8.45 19.18
N TYR A 96 4.10 -9.12 18.11
CA TYR A 96 4.66 -8.38 16.98
C TYR A 96 3.58 -7.54 16.25
N ILE A 97 2.31 -7.98 16.26
CA ILE A 97 1.21 -7.17 15.74
C ILE A 97 1.04 -5.90 16.59
N PHE A 98 1.11 -6.03 17.93
CA PHE A 98 1.07 -4.86 18.81
C PHE A 98 2.23 -3.91 18.58
N GLU A 99 3.43 -4.44 18.35
CA GLU A 99 4.62 -3.65 18.00
C GLU A 99 4.44 -2.94 16.65
N TYR A 100 3.92 -3.63 15.63
CA TYR A 100 3.54 -3.03 14.36
C TYR A 100 2.59 -1.85 14.54
N GLN A 101 1.48 -2.06 15.25
CA GLN A 101 0.49 -1.00 15.53
C GLN A 101 1.15 0.21 16.21
N SER A 102 2.01 -0.04 17.19
CA SER A 102 2.70 1.01 17.94
C SER A 102 3.65 1.83 17.05
N MET A 103 4.37 1.16 16.15
CA MET A 103 5.29 1.80 15.21
C MET A 103 4.53 2.61 14.15
N ILE A 104 3.43 2.09 13.62
CA ILE A 104 2.57 2.85 12.68
C ILE A 104 1.97 4.08 13.36
N CYS A 105 1.51 3.96 14.61
CA CYS A 105 1.07 5.12 15.39
C CYS A 105 2.17 6.17 15.55
N ALA A 106 3.39 5.74 15.87
CA ALA A 106 4.54 6.64 16.03
C ALA A 106 4.93 7.35 14.73
N LEU A 107 4.91 6.64 13.58
CA LEU A 107 5.19 7.21 12.27
C LEU A 107 4.14 8.20 11.81
N THR A 108 2.86 7.88 12.02
CA THR A 108 1.74 8.68 11.52
C THR A 108 1.31 9.80 12.46
N GLY A 109 1.76 9.78 13.71
CA GLY A 109 1.28 10.68 14.76
C GLY A 109 -0.18 10.43 15.14
N LYS A 110 -0.69 9.17 14.97
CA LYS A 110 -2.06 8.78 15.31
C LYS A 110 -2.11 7.97 16.61
N ASP A 111 -3.30 7.92 17.22
CA ASP A 111 -3.47 7.28 18.52
C ASP A 111 -3.60 5.76 18.43
N VAL A 112 -4.22 5.26 17.37
CA VAL A 112 -4.56 3.84 17.21
C VAL A 112 -4.32 3.38 15.78
N SER A 113 -3.68 2.22 15.62
CA SER A 113 -3.56 1.49 14.35
C SER A 113 -4.21 0.11 14.47
N ASN A 114 -4.72 -0.42 13.37
CA ASN A 114 -5.14 -1.81 13.29
C ASN A 114 -3.94 -2.74 13.01
N ALA A 115 -4.21 -4.05 13.00
CA ALA A 115 -3.18 -5.07 12.80
C ALA A 115 -2.56 -5.08 11.39
N SER A 116 -3.21 -4.60 10.40
CA SER A 116 -2.87 -4.24 9.02
C SER A 116 -4.09 -4.31 8.10
N MET A 117 -3.92 -3.79 6.90
CA MET A 117 -4.84 -3.92 5.76
C MET A 117 -4.20 -4.82 4.70
N TYR A 118 -4.92 -5.12 3.61
CA TYR A 118 -4.36 -5.95 2.54
C TYR A 118 -3.26 -5.21 1.78
N ASP A 119 -3.53 -3.98 1.37
CA ASP A 119 -2.61 -3.07 0.69
C ASP A 119 -3.05 -1.60 0.90
N GLY A 120 -2.28 -0.66 0.39
CA GLY A 120 -2.58 0.77 0.49
C GLY A 120 -3.87 1.17 -0.21
N PRO A 121 -4.13 0.75 -1.46
CA PRO A 121 -5.37 1.04 -2.15
C PRO A 121 -6.62 0.54 -1.42
N THR A 122 -6.58 -0.67 -0.87
CA THR A 122 -7.67 -1.21 -0.03
C THR A 122 -7.82 -0.40 1.26
N ALA A 123 -6.71 0.00 1.88
CA ALA A 123 -6.75 0.86 3.07
C ALA A 123 -7.43 2.21 2.79
N ALA A 124 -7.18 2.82 1.63
CA ALA A 124 -7.87 4.04 1.20
C ALA A 124 -9.37 3.82 0.98
N ALA A 125 -9.77 2.71 0.36
CA ALA A 125 -11.16 2.36 0.16
C ALA A 125 -11.89 2.12 1.49
N GLU A 126 -11.26 1.43 2.42
CA GLU A 126 -11.80 1.23 3.77
C GLU A 126 -11.85 2.52 4.59
N ALA A 127 -10.91 3.45 4.39
CA ALA A 127 -10.97 4.79 4.99
C ALA A 127 -12.17 5.59 4.46
N MET A 128 -12.50 5.49 3.17
CA MET A 128 -13.72 6.03 2.59
C MET A 128 -14.95 5.48 3.32
N MET A 129 -15.04 4.16 3.48
CA MET A 129 -16.15 3.50 4.19
C MET A 129 -16.23 3.94 5.65
N MET A 130 -15.07 4.06 6.32
CA MET A 130 -14.98 4.54 7.69
C MET A 130 -15.45 5.99 7.82
N ALA A 131 -15.08 6.87 6.89
CA ALA A 131 -15.50 8.26 6.87
C ALA A 131 -17.04 8.38 6.76
N VAL A 132 -17.65 7.61 5.87
CA VAL A 132 -19.13 7.53 5.76
C VAL A 132 -19.76 7.01 7.06
N ALA A 133 -19.18 6.00 7.70
CA ALA A 133 -19.68 5.44 8.96
C ALA A 133 -19.53 6.40 10.15
N CYS A 134 -18.59 7.34 10.12
CA CYS A 134 -18.36 8.35 11.15
C CYS A 134 -19.27 9.57 10.98
N THR A 135 -19.66 9.91 9.76
CA THR A 135 -20.43 11.11 9.44
C THR A 135 -21.89 10.76 9.14
N LYS A 136 -22.75 10.90 10.12
CA LYS A 136 -24.18 10.58 10.00
C LYS A 136 -24.82 11.27 8.77
N ARG A 137 -25.47 10.50 7.89
CA ARG A 137 -26.25 10.94 6.72
C ARG A 137 -25.47 11.54 5.55
N LYS A 138 -24.15 11.55 5.58
CA LYS A 138 -23.33 11.98 4.47
C LYS A 138 -22.79 10.74 3.75
N THR A 139 -22.85 10.73 2.43
CA THR A 139 -22.47 9.56 1.62
C THR A 139 -21.54 9.92 0.46
N ARG A 140 -21.13 11.18 0.37
CA ARG A 140 -20.21 11.63 -0.66
C ARG A 140 -18.79 11.74 -0.11
N VAL A 141 -17.81 11.24 -0.83
CA VAL A 141 -16.38 11.35 -0.47
C VAL A 141 -15.63 12.02 -1.62
N LEU A 142 -14.75 12.94 -1.29
CA LEU A 142 -13.91 13.64 -2.26
C LEU A 142 -12.55 12.94 -2.36
N LEU A 143 -12.09 12.71 -3.57
CA LEU A 143 -10.76 12.20 -3.88
C LEU A 143 -9.95 13.27 -4.59
N SER A 144 -8.69 13.46 -4.19
CA SER A 144 -7.78 14.28 -4.98
C SER A 144 -7.46 13.62 -6.33
N GLU A 145 -7.42 14.39 -7.41
CA GLU A 145 -6.94 13.94 -8.72
C GLU A 145 -5.44 13.62 -8.70
N THR A 146 -4.70 14.08 -7.69
CA THR A 146 -3.27 13.84 -7.54
C THR A 146 -2.94 12.52 -6.83
N LEU A 147 -3.97 11.79 -6.32
CA LEU A 147 -3.80 10.42 -5.84
C LEU A 147 -3.32 9.48 -6.96
N LEU A 148 -2.54 8.49 -6.61
CA LEU A 148 -2.09 7.43 -7.52
C LEU A 148 -3.28 6.80 -8.26
N PRO A 149 -3.21 6.59 -9.59
CA PRO A 149 -4.35 6.09 -10.38
C PRO A 149 -4.92 4.77 -9.89
N HIS A 150 -4.07 3.82 -9.48
CA HIS A 150 -4.52 2.53 -8.97
C HIS A 150 -5.26 2.66 -7.62
N VAL A 151 -4.87 3.60 -6.75
CA VAL A 151 -5.59 3.90 -5.51
C VAL A 151 -6.99 4.41 -5.82
N ARG A 152 -7.11 5.38 -6.74
CA ARG A 152 -8.42 5.91 -7.17
C ARG A 152 -9.31 4.80 -7.71
N LYS A 153 -8.82 3.93 -8.60
CA LYS A 153 -9.57 2.81 -9.20
C LYS A 153 -10.12 1.82 -8.17
N VAL A 154 -9.34 1.52 -7.12
CA VAL A 154 -9.81 0.63 -6.04
C VAL A 154 -10.89 1.33 -5.22
N VAL A 155 -10.70 2.60 -4.83
CA VAL A 155 -11.73 3.38 -4.12
C VAL A 155 -13.02 3.50 -4.94
N GLU A 156 -12.92 3.75 -6.25
CA GLU A 156 -14.04 3.81 -7.19
C GLU A 156 -14.82 2.47 -7.23
N THR A 157 -14.09 1.36 -7.24
CA THR A 157 -14.69 0.02 -7.22
C THR A 157 -15.49 -0.20 -5.95
N TYR A 158 -14.91 0.10 -4.79
CA TYR A 158 -15.62 -0.02 -3.51
C TYR A 158 -16.82 0.92 -3.43
N ALA A 159 -16.67 2.18 -3.83
CA ALA A 159 -17.73 3.17 -3.83
C ALA A 159 -18.96 2.71 -4.62
N LYS A 160 -18.74 2.14 -5.82
CA LYS A 160 -19.80 1.61 -6.70
C LYS A 160 -20.65 0.55 -5.99
N PHE A 161 -20.04 -0.38 -5.25
CA PHE A 161 -20.76 -1.48 -4.62
C PHE A 161 -21.30 -1.15 -3.22
N HIS A 162 -20.88 -0.03 -2.63
CA HIS A 162 -21.34 0.44 -1.33
C HIS A 162 -22.25 1.68 -1.39
N ASN A 163 -22.66 2.08 -2.60
CA ASN A 163 -23.51 3.26 -2.81
C ASN A 163 -22.92 4.57 -2.25
N VAL A 164 -21.59 4.70 -2.29
CA VAL A 164 -20.89 5.92 -1.93
C VAL A 164 -20.73 6.79 -3.17
N GLN A 165 -21.12 8.06 -3.08
CA GLN A 165 -20.92 9.01 -4.16
C GLN A 165 -19.48 9.56 -4.09
N LEU A 166 -18.81 9.59 -5.23
CA LEU A 166 -17.47 10.19 -5.33
C LEU A 166 -17.56 11.57 -5.97
N GLY A 167 -16.73 12.47 -5.49
CA GLY A 167 -16.38 13.73 -6.13
C GLY A 167 -14.87 13.81 -6.25
N TYR A 168 -14.39 14.67 -7.17
CA TYR A 168 -12.97 14.84 -7.38
C TYR A 168 -12.57 16.28 -7.07
N ILE A 169 -11.41 16.44 -6.44
CA ILE A 169 -10.78 17.72 -6.20
C ILE A 169 -9.80 17.93 -7.34
N PRO A 170 -10.04 18.93 -8.23
CA PRO A 170 -9.15 19.20 -9.35
C PRO A 170 -7.74 19.52 -8.90
N MET A 171 -6.78 19.06 -9.69
CA MET A 171 -5.38 19.42 -9.56
C MET A 171 -5.18 20.89 -9.99
N LYS A 172 -4.36 21.61 -9.24
CA LYS A 172 -3.88 22.94 -9.61
C LYS A 172 -2.36 22.97 -9.49
N ASP A 173 -1.67 23.20 -10.58
CA ASP A 173 -0.20 23.28 -10.62
C ASP A 173 0.49 22.07 -9.95
N GLY A 174 0.05 20.88 -10.31
CA GLY A 174 0.59 19.61 -9.81
C GLY A 174 0.17 19.20 -8.39
N GLN A 175 -0.59 20.03 -7.67
CA GLN A 175 -1.03 19.79 -6.29
C GLN A 175 -2.56 19.77 -6.17
N THR A 176 -3.06 19.22 -5.07
CA THR A 176 -4.50 19.20 -4.75
C THR A 176 -5.00 20.64 -4.54
N GLY A 177 -6.10 21.02 -5.20
CA GLY A 177 -6.65 22.38 -5.13
C GLY A 177 -7.42 22.63 -3.83
N LEU A 178 -6.86 23.40 -2.87
CA LEU A 178 -7.52 23.73 -1.60
C LEU A 178 -8.84 24.49 -1.82
N GLU A 179 -8.86 25.51 -2.66
CA GLU A 179 -10.08 26.30 -2.90
C GLU A 179 -11.16 25.46 -3.58
N SER A 180 -10.80 24.65 -4.56
CA SER A 180 -11.75 23.71 -5.20
C SER A 180 -12.33 22.71 -4.19
N MET A 181 -11.51 22.25 -3.22
CA MET A 181 -11.99 21.40 -2.13
C MET A 181 -13.01 22.16 -1.26
N LYS A 182 -12.75 23.40 -0.88
CA LYS A 182 -13.67 24.22 -0.08
C LYS A 182 -15.01 24.45 -0.78
N GLU A 183 -14.98 24.69 -2.10
CA GLU A 183 -16.20 24.82 -2.92
C GLU A 183 -17.04 23.52 -2.87
N GLU A 184 -16.39 22.36 -3.00
CA GLU A 184 -17.06 21.07 -2.88
C GLU A 184 -17.61 20.80 -1.47
N LEU A 185 -16.86 21.14 -0.43
CA LEU A 185 -17.28 21.01 0.98
C LEU A 185 -18.49 21.90 1.32
N ALA A 186 -18.60 23.08 0.71
CA ALA A 186 -19.70 24.01 0.90
C ALA A 186 -21.07 23.43 0.50
N LYS A 187 -21.11 22.36 -0.31
CA LYS A 187 -22.35 21.65 -0.66
C LYS A 187 -22.97 20.91 0.52
N GLY A 188 -22.22 20.64 1.59
CA GLY A 188 -22.70 20.12 2.87
C GLY A 188 -22.96 18.61 2.94
N ASP A 189 -22.74 17.87 1.86
CA ASP A 189 -23.01 16.43 1.72
C ASP A 189 -21.76 15.53 1.86
N VAL A 190 -20.58 16.13 2.02
CA VAL A 190 -19.29 15.42 2.03
C VAL A 190 -19.06 14.74 3.38
N ALA A 191 -18.83 13.43 3.36
CA ALA A 191 -18.47 12.59 4.51
C ALA A 191 -16.96 12.59 4.79
N GLY A 192 -16.13 12.64 3.76
CA GLY A 192 -14.68 12.60 3.91
C GLY A 192 -13.95 13.11 2.68
N VAL A 193 -12.69 13.43 2.88
CA VAL A 193 -11.77 13.90 1.85
C VAL A 193 -10.50 13.07 1.94
N ILE A 194 -10.04 12.51 0.82
CA ILE A 194 -8.80 11.72 0.72
C ILE A 194 -7.81 12.46 -0.16
N VAL A 195 -6.67 12.83 0.42
CA VAL A 195 -5.57 13.53 -0.28
C VAL A 195 -4.24 12.80 -0.04
N PRO A 196 -3.28 12.84 -0.97
CA PRO A 196 -1.95 12.29 -0.73
C PRO A 196 -1.02 13.29 -0.04
N SER A 197 -0.01 12.81 0.70
CA SER A 197 1.14 13.63 1.13
C SER A 197 2.24 13.68 0.07
N LEU A 198 2.49 12.54 -0.56
CA LEU A 198 3.28 12.43 -1.79
C LEU A 198 2.34 12.02 -2.91
N ASN A 199 2.26 12.82 -3.95
CA ASN A 199 1.30 12.59 -5.01
C ASN A 199 1.87 11.80 -6.19
N ARG A 200 1.04 11.50 -7.19
CA ARG A 200 1.41 10.70 -8.36
C ARG A 200 2.49 11.29 -9.26
N PHE A 201 2.90 12.53 -9.00
CA PHE A 201 4.01 13.21 -9.69
C PHE A 201 5.28 13.24 -8.81
N GLY A 202 5.24 12.64 -7.63
CA GLY A 202 6.31 12.67 -6.64
C GLY A 202 6.39 13.97 -5.82
N ILE A 203 5.47 14.91 -6.07
CA ILE A 203 5.42 16.21 -5.37
C ILE A 203 5.03 16.02 -3.91
N VAL A 204 5.72 16.71 -3.01
CA VAL A 204 5.31 16.85 -1.60
C VAL A 204 4.18 17.87 -1.54
N GLU A 205 2.98 17.42 -1.18
CA GLU A 205 1.80 18.29 -1.08
C GLU A 205 1.90 19.24 0.12
N ASP A 206 1.54 20.49 -0.07
CA ASP A 206 1.30 21.43 1.02
C ASP A 206 -0.15 21.30 1.48
N LEU A 207 -0.36 20.63 2.60
CA LEU A 207 -1.69 20.35 3.15
C LEU A 207 -2.16 21.41 4.19
N THR A 208 -1.53 22.59 4.20
CA THR A 208 -1.92 23.71 5.07
C THR A 208 -3.39 24.11 4.83
N GLY A 209 -4.19 24.10 5.90
CA GLY A 209 -5.61 24.49 5.87
C GLY A 209 -6.58 23.41 5.37
N PHE A 210 -6.08 22.23 4.91
CA PHE A 210 -6.95 21.17 4.43
C PHE A 210 -7.78 20.55 5.55
N ALA A 211 -7.13 20.07 6.62
CA ALA A 211 -7.83 19.45 7.73
C ALA A 211 -8.81 20.41 8.40
N GLU A 212 -8.43 21.69 8.59
CA GLU A 212 -9.28 22.74 9.13
C GLU A 212 -10.57 22.89 8.31
N ALA A 213 -10.46 23.06 7.00
CA ALA A 213 -11.62 23.20 6.12
C ALA A 213 -12.53 21.97 6.12
N VAL A 214 -11.94 20.78 6.18
CA VAL A 214 -12.69 19.51 6.27
C VAL A 214 -13.44 19.39 7.59
N HIS A 215 -12.81 19.76 8.70
CA HIS A 215 -13.43 19.72 10.04
C HIS A 215 -14.55 20.77 10.19
N GLU A 216 -14.38 21.98 9.65
CA GLU A 216 -15.45 22.99 9.60
C GLU A 216 -16.70 22.47 8.88
N ALA A 217 -16.49 21.71 7.80
CA ALA A 217 -17.56 21.05 7.06
C ALA A 217 -18.11 19.80 7.78
N LYS A 218 -17.60 19.43 8.96
CA LYS A 218 -17.96 18.21 9.71
C LYS A 218 -17.79 16.95 8.86
N ALA A 219 -16.71 16.86 8.12
CA ALA A 219 -16.25 15.72 7.36
C ALA A 219 -14.97 15.14 7.96
N MET A 220 -14.55 13.97 7.47
CA MET A 220 -13.32 13.27 7.91
C MET A 220 -12.16 13.61 6.99
N ALA A 221 -11.04 14.03 7.56
CA ALA A 221 -9.79 14.27 6.83
C ALA A 221 -8.95 12.99 6.78
N VAL A 222 -8.68 12.47 5.58
CA VAL A 222 -7.93 11.23 5.34
C VAL A 222 -6.68 11.56 4.52
N GLU A 223 -5.51 11.17 5.02
CA GLU A 223 -4.25 11.28 4.29
C GLU A 223 -3.78 9.91 3.80
N TYR A 224 -3.52 9.82 2.50
CA TYR A 224 -2.82 8.69 1.89
C TYR A 224 -1.33 9.01 1.83
N CYS A 225 -0.51 8.25 2.54
CA CYS A 225 0.91 8.57 2.68
C CYS A 225 1.82 7.35 2.49
N ASP A 226 3.06 7.63 2.03
CA ASP A 226 4.17 6.69 2.06
C ASP A 226 4.78 6.69 3.47
N PRO A 227 4.68 5.58 4.23
CA PRO A 227 5.09 5.56 5.63
C PRO A 227 6.62 5.76 5.80
N SER A 228 7.44 5.36 4.84
CA SER A 228 8.89 5.62 4.89
C SER A 228 9.18 7.13 4.84
N ALA A 229 8.45 7.85 3.99
CA ALA A 229 8.63 9.29 3.80
C ALA A 229 8.28 10.12 5.06
N LEU A 230 7.38 9.61 5.93
CA LEU A 230 6.98 10.29 7.16
C LEU A 230 8.16 10.54 8.14
N ALA A 231 9.32 9.92 7.89
CA ALA A 231 10.54 10.23 8.64
C ALA A 231 11.14 11.61 8.30
N VAL A 232 10.76 12.21 7.17
CA VAL A 232 11.34 13.48 6.67
C VAL A 232 10.30 14.50 6.19
N VAL A 233 9.03 14.12 6.03
CA VAL A 233 7.92 15.03 5.74
C VAL A 233 6.97 15.14 6.92
N ARG A 234 6.12 16.16 6.93
CA ARG A 234 5.12 16.31 8.00
C ARG A 234 4.15 15.13 8.00
N THR A 235 3.87 14.66 9.20
CA THR A 235 3.01 13.48 9.43
C THR A 235 1.53 13.85 9.38
N PRO A 236 0.64 12.86 9.13
CA PRO A 236 -0.82 13.06 9.25
C PRO A 236 -1.25 13.61 10.61
N GLY A 237 -0.52 13.29 11.68
CA GLY A 237 -0.74 13.84 13.03
C GLY A 237 -0.46 15.33 13.10
N GLU A 238 0.66 15.78 12.54
CA GLU A 238 1.07 17.19 12.50
C GLU A 238 0.19 18.04 11.57
N TRP A 239 -0.39 17.43 10.53
CA TRP A 239 -1.38 18.05 9.65
C TRP A 239 -2.81 18.05 10.20
N ASP A 240 -3.03 17.44 11.39
CA ASP A 240 -4.33 17.32 12.05
C ASP A 240 -5.37 16.47 11.30
N PHE A 241 -4.95 15.55 10.43
CA PHE A 241 -5.84 14.61 9.76
C PHE A 241 -6.45 13.59 10.75
N ASP A 242 -7.64 13.05 10.46
CA ASP A 242 -8.32 12.09 11.33
C ASP A 242 -7.84 10.66 11.11
N ILE A 243 -7.58 10.31 9.85
CA ILE A 243 -7.21 8.96 9.41
C ILE A 243 -5.96 9.06 8.54
N ALA A 244 -4.99 8.18 8.78
CA ALA A 244 -3.83 7.95 7.96
C ALA A 244 -3.89 6.55 7.35
N VAL A 245 -3.69 6.45 6.03
CA VAL A 245 -3.66 5.18 5.28
C VAL A 245 -2.53 5.19 4.28
N GLY A 246 -2.09 4.02 3.86
CA GLY A 246 -1.09 3.87 2.82
C GLY A 246 -0.58 2.45 2.70
N ASP A 247 0.45 2.27 1.88
CA ASP A 247 1.11 0.99 1.67
C ASP A 247 2.45 0.94 2.38
N GLY A 248 2.69 -0.13 3.11
CA GLY A 248 3.95 -0.37 3.84
C GLY A 248 5.07 -0.95 2.99
N GLN A 249 4.90 -1.09 1.67
CA GLN A 249 5.93 -1.64 0.79
C GLN A 249 7.27 -0.90 0.92
N SER A 250 7.23 0.42 1.04
CA SER A 250 8.41 1.28 1.21
C SER A 250 9.21 1.03 2.50
N LEU A 251 8.67 0.25 3.43
CA LEU A 251 9.34 -0.19 4.66
C LEU A 251 10.10 -1.51 4.45
N GLY A 252 10.84 -1.60 3.35
CA GLY A 252 11.79 -2.69 3.07
C GLY A 252 11.19 -3.97 2.47
N ILE A 253 9.94 -3.97 2.05
CA ILE A 253 9.37 -5.10 1.29
C ILE A 253 9.90 -5.03 -0.14
N PRO A 254 10.48 -6.12 -0.70
CA PRO A 254 10.93 -6.12 -2.08
C PRO A 254 9.76 -5.97 -3.05
N MET A 255 10.04 -5.44 -4.24
CA MET A 255 9.05 -5.43 -5.31
C MET A 255 8.89 -6.85 -5.87
N CYS A 256 7.70 -7.44 -5.71
CA CYS A 256 7.37 -8.82 -6.08
C CYS A 256 6.16 -8.82 -7.02
N PHE A 257 6.27 -8.18 -8.20
CA PHE A 257 5.22 -8.16 -9.22
C PHE A 257 3.82 -7.75 -8.70
N GLY A 258 3.77 -6.85 -7.71
CA GLY A 258 2.52 -6.37 -7.12
C GLY A 258 2.15 -6.95 -5.76
N GLY A 259 3.03 -7.70 -5.14
CA GLY A 259 2.83 -8.17 -3.78
C GLY A 259 3.31 -9.58 -3.46
N PRO A 260 3.01 -10.06 -2.23
CA PRO A 260 2.17 -9.40 -1.23
C PRO A 260 2.82 -8.15 -0.63
N TYR A 261 2.00 -7.09 -0.45
CA TYR A 261 2.37 -5.88 0.28
C TYR A 261 1.62 -5.82 1.62
N VAL A 262 1.61 -4.69 2.29
CA VAL A 262 0.84 -4.49 3.53
C VAL A 262 0.27 -3.09 3.58
N GLY A 263 -1.05 -3.00 3.65
CA GLY A 263 -1.71 -1.72 3.94
C GLY A 263 -1.66 -1.40 5.43
N PHE A 264 -1.68 -0.13 5.76
CA PHE A 264 -1.89 0.32 7.13
C PHE A 264 -3.07 1.29 7.22
N MET A 265 -3.69 1.31 8.40
CA MET A 265 -4.67 2.30 8.77
C MET A 265 -4.48 2.69 10.23
N ALA A 266 -4.34 3.99 10.47
CA ALA A 266 -4.29 4.57 11.80
C ALA A 266 -5.25 5.75 11.91
N CYS A 267 -5.80 5.99 13.10
CA CYS A 267 -6.76 7.06 13.30
C CYS A 267 -6.67 7.68 14.71
N ARG A 268 -7.41 8.77 14.92
CA ARG A 268 -7.66 9.32 16.25
C ARG A 268 -8.47 8.33 17.08
N LYS A 269 -8.23 8.29 18.37
CA LYS A 269 -8.86 7.39 19.34
C LYS A 269 -10.39 7.41 19.30
N ASP A 270 -10.99 8.57 19.04
CA ASP A 270 -12.43 8.75 19.01
C ASP A 270 -13.13 7.90 17.93
N TYR A 271 -12.42 7.54 16.89
CA TYR A 271 -12.94 6.79 15.75
C TYR A 271 -12.64 5.29 15.79
N VAL A 272 -11.90 4.80 16.79
CA VAL A 272 -11.44 3.39 16.88
C VAL A 272 -12.57 2.36 16.73
N ARG A 273 -13.78 2.69 17.19
CA ARG A 273 -14.95 1.80 17.10
C ARG A 273 -15.49 1.65 15.67
N LYS A 274 -15.04 2.47 14.73
CA LYS A 274 -15.40 2.44 13.31
C LYS A 274 -14.26 1.93 12.41
N MET A 275 -13.06 1.79 12.98
CA MET A 275 -11.90 1.29 12.26
C MET A 275 -12.12 -0.17 11.85
N PRO A 276 -11.86 -0.55 10.59
CA PRO A 276 -11.89 -1.95 10.15
C PRO A 276 -10.66 -2.74 10.66
N GLY A 277 -10.74 -4.05 10.52
CA GLY A 277 -9.63 -4.94 10.84
C GLY A 277 -9.44 -5.19 12.33
N ARG A 278 -8.54 -6.11 12.65
CA ARG A 278 -8.21 -6.51 14.02
C ARG A 278 -7.40 -5.45 14.74
N ILE A 279 -7.56 -5.43 16.06
CA ILE A 279 -6.74 -4.60 16.95
C ILE A 279 -6.26 -5.50 18.10
N VAL A 280 -4.96 -5.50 18.33
CA VAL A 280 -4.34 -6.18 19.48
C VAL A 280 -4.16 -5.17 20.61
N GLY A 281 -4.59 -5.56 21.80
CA GLY A 281 -4.41 -4.80 23.03
C GLY A 281 -3.45 -5.48 23.98
N GLN A 282 -2.77 -4.70 24.82
CA GLN A 282 -1.96 -5.18 25.92
C GLN A 282 -2.81 -5.31 27.18
N THR A 283 -2.64 -6.39 27.93
CA THR A 283 -3.29 -6.66 29.21
C THR A 283 -2.36 -7.40 30.15
N GLN A 284 -2.87 -7.90 31.26
CA GLN A 284 -2.16 -8.78 32.20
C GLN A 284 -2.92 -10.09 32.34
N ASP A 285 -2.19 -11.19 32.52
CA ASP A 285 -2.73 -12.51 32.84
C ASP A 285 -3.10 -12.61 34.33
N ALA A 286 -3.55 -13.81 34.74
CA ALA A 286 -3.94 -14.07 36.12
C ALA A 286 -2.81 -13.93 37.14
N ASP A 287 -1.55 -14.05 36.70
CA ASP A 287 -0.33 -13.88 37.50
C ASP A 287 0.20 -12.44 37.47
N GLY A 288 -0.51 -11.50 36.79
CA GLY A 288 -0.10 -10.10 36.63
C GLY A 288 1.01 -9.90 35.58
N LYS A 289 1.34 -10.90 34.76
CA LYS A 289 2.33 -10.78 33.69
C LYS A 289 1.71 -10.12 32.47
N ARG A 290 2.50 -9.27 31.77
CA ARG A 290 2.09 -8.63 30.53
C ARG A 290 1.78 -9.67 29.45
N CYS A 291 0.61 -9.57 28.86
CA CYS A 291 0.18 -10.39 27.74
C CYS A 291 -0.62 -9.58 26.73
N PHE A 292 -0.97 -10.20 25.60
CA PHE A 292 -1.63 -9.55 24.48
C PHE A 292 -2.88 -10.34 24.08
N VAL A 293 -3.92 -9.61 23.66
CA VAL A 293 -5.21 -10.19 23.27
C VAL A 293 -5.80 -9.44 22.08
N LEU A 294 -6.64 -10.11 21.29
CA LEU A 294 -7.51 -9.42 20.34
C LEU A 294 -8.56 -8.61 21.11
N THR A 295 -8.76 -7.35 20.71
CA THR A 295 -9.72 -6.45 21.36
C THR A 295 -10.72 -5.90 20.36
N LEU A 296 -11.86 -5.40 20.87
CA LEU A 296 -12.96 -4.81 20.07
C LEU A 296 -13.48 -5.75 18.95
N GLN A 297 -13.41 -7.05 19.11
CA GLN A 297 -13.77 -8.06 18.11
C GLN A 297 -15.22 -7.97 17.62
N ALA A 298 -16.12 -7.38 18.42
CA ALA A 298 -17.54 -7.18 18.05
C ALA A 298 -17.75 -6.38 16.75
N ARG A 299 -16.71 -5.74 16.20
CA ARG A 299 -16.74 -5.01 14.91
C ARG A 299 -16.50 -5.95 13.71
N GLU A 300 -15.87 -7.11 13.92
CA GLU A 300 -15.38 -7.98 12.88
C GLU A 300 -16.50 -8.75 12.17
N GLN A 301 -16.26 -9.11 10.90
CA GLN A 301 -17.24 -9.75 10.03
C GLN A 301 -17.75 -11.09 10.59
N HIS A 302 -16.89 -11.91 11.18
CA HIS A 302 -17.29 -13.22 11.72
C HIS A 302 -18.29 -13.12 12.88
N ILE A 303 -18.39 -11.95 13.52
CA ILE A 303 -19.40 -11.66 14.58
C ILE A 303 -20.60 -10.91 14.00
N ARG A 304 -20.37 -9.83 13.26
CA ARG A 304 -21.44 -8.96 12.73
C ARG A 304 -22.07 -9.44 11.43
N ARG A 305 -21.41 -10.35 10.73
CA ARG A 305 -21.86 -10.93 9.45
C ARG A 305 -22.17 -9.80 8.42
N GLU A 306 -23.37 -9.79 7.84
CA GLU A 306 -23.81 -8.77 6.85
C GLU A 306 -23.87 -7.34 7.39
N LYS A 307 -23.84 -7.17 8.72
CA LYS A 307 -23.84 -5.84 9.37
C LYS A 307 -22.44 -5.31 9.66
N ALA A 308 -21.40 -6.05 9.28
CA ALA A 308 -20.03 -5.56 9.41
C ALA A 308 -19.77 -4.40 8.46
N THR A 309 -18.98 -3.43 8.89
CA THR A 309 -18.59 -2.28 8.06
C THR A 309 -17.51 -2.63 7.05
N SER A 310 -16.85 -3.76 7.21
CA SER A 310 -15.75 -4.24 6.36
C SER A 310 -15.72 -5.76 6.33
N ASN A 311 -15.21 -6.33 5.26
CA ASN A 311 -14.93 -7.76 5.10
C ASN A 311 -13.47 -8.14 5.37
N ILE A 312 -12.66 -7.23 5.88
CA ILE A 312 -11.27 -7.51 6.29
C ILE A 312 -11.28 -8.60 7.38
N CYS A 313 -10.57 -9.68 7.12
CA CYS A 313 -10.47 -10.83 8.02
C CYS A 313 -9.03 -11.11 8.44
N SER A 314 -8.24 -11.76 7.58
CA SER A 314 -6.92 -12.26 7.97
C SER A 314 -5.80 -11.23 7.91
N ASN A 315 -6.01 -10.06 7.32
CA ASN A 315 -5.00 -9.02 7.11
C ASN A 315 -3.71 -9.56 6.43
N GLN A 316 -2.58 -8.83 6.52
CA GLN A 316 -1.27 -9.22 5.98
C GLN A 316 -0.27 -9.41 7.13
N SER A 317 -0.54 -10.38 7.99
CA SER A 317 0.19 -10.55 9.25
C SER A 317 1.69 -10.80 9.05
N LEU A 318 2.09 -11.64 8.09
CA LEU A 318 3.51 -11.91 7.81
C LEU A 318 4.21 -10.67 7.27
N MET A 319 3.56 -9.89 6.40
CA MET A 319 4.12 -8.63 5.91
C MET A 319 4.16 -7.55 6.99
N ALA A 320 3.21 -7.55 7.92
CA ALA A 320 3.27 -6.70 9.11
C ALA A 320 4.50 -7.03 9.98
N LEU A 321 4.83 -8.32 10.15
CA LEU A 321 6.09 -8.72 10.79
C LEU A 321 7.31 -8.21 10.02
N TYR A 322 7.28 -8.34 8.68
CA TYR A 322 8.36 -7.93 7.80
C TYR A 322 8.73 -6.46 8.01
N VAL A 323 7.74 -5.58 7.95
CA VAL A 323 7.95 -4.13 8.15
C VAL A 323 8.25 -3.78 9.61
N THR A 324 7.75 -4.56 10.58
CA THR A 324 8.09 -4.38 12.00
C THR A 324 9.58 -4.62 12.24
N VAL A 325 10.14 -5.69 11.65
CA VAL A 325 11.57 -5.98 11.73
C VAL A 325 12.37 -4.89 11.03
N TYR A 326 11.94 -4.44 9.86
CA TYR A 326 12.59 -3.34 9.13
C TYR A 326 12.62 -2.05 9.96
N MET A 327 11.49 -1.62 10.49
CA MET A 327 11.42 -0.42 11.34
C MET A 327 12.27 -0.54 12.60
N SER A 328 12.32 -1.73 13.20
CA SER A 328 13.17 -2.00 14.39
C SER A 328 14.65 -1.89 14.08
N LEU A 329 15.08 -2.34 12.89
CA LEU A 329 16.48 -2.25 12.44
C LEU A 329 16.87 -0.82 12.08
N MET A 330 16.03 -0.15 11.31
CA MET A 330 16.34 1.17 10.78
C MET A 330 16.23 2.25 11.84
N GLY A 331 15.22 2.15 12.71
CA GLY A 331 14.90 3.19 13.66
C GLY A 331 14.61 4.54 13.00
N LYS A 332 14.46 5.58 13.79
CA LYS A 332 14.19 6.94 13.31
C LYS A 332 15.30 7.46 12.37
N GLU A 333 16.54 7.29 12.77
CA GLU A 333 17.70 7.80 12.02
C GLU A 333 17.90 7.07 10.70
N GLY A 334 17.74 5.74 10.68
CA GLY A 334 17.85 4.94 9.48
C GLY A 334 16.79 5.28 8.45
N LEU A 335 15.51 5.41 8.85
CA LEU A 335 14.42 5.81 7.97
C LEU A 335 14.66 7.22 7.38
N ALA A 336 15.07 8.17 8.20
CA ALA A 336 15.41 9.52 7.75
C ALA A 336 16.57 9.51 6.74
N LYS A 337 17.62 8.70 7.01
CA LYS A 337 18.77 8.58 6.12
C LYS A 337 18.42 7.94 4.78
N VAL A 338 17.61 6.88 4.76
CA VAL A 338 17.11 6.26 3.52
C VAL A 338 16.43 7.30 2.64
N ASN A 339 15.51 8.08 3.19
CA ASN A 339 14.79 9.10 2.43
C ASN A 339 15.69 10.28 2.00
N SER A 340 16.63 10.69 2.85
CA SER A 340 17.59 11.76 2.49
C SER A 340 18.52 11.34 1.36
N LEU A 341 19.02 10.09 1.36
CA LEU A 341 19.83 9.55 0.28
C LEU A 341 19.03 9.41 -1.01
N SER A 342 17.80 8.92 -0.92
CA SER A 342 16.88 8.81 -2.06
C SER A 342 16.59 10.17 -2.68
N SER A 343 16.30 11.17 -1.86
CA SER A 343 16.07 12.54 -2.30
C SER A 343 17.29 13.16 -2.98
N ALA A 344 18.47 13.02 -2.37
CA ALA A 344 19.70 13.52 -2.97
C ALA A 344 19.98 12.90 -4.34
N GLY A 345 19.78 11.56 -4.47
CA GLY A 345 19.92 10.85 -5.74
C GLY A 345 18.90 11.30 -6.79
N ALA A 346 17.64 11.50 -6.38
CA ALA A 346 16.57 11.94 -7.28
C ALA A 346 16.79 13.36 -7.80
N HIS A 347 17.19 14.29 -6.95
CA HIS A 347 17.52 15.65 -7.36
C HIS A 347 18.74 15.68 -8.28
N TYR A 348 19.76 14.88 -7.99
CA TYR A 348 20.92 14.72 -8.87
C TYR A 348 20.50 14.19 -10.25
N LEU A 349 19.70 13.13 -10.31
CA LEU A 349 19.20 12.59 -11.59
C LEU A 349 18.36 13.62 -12.36
N TYR A 350 17.48 14.34 -11.66
CA TYR A 350 16.64 15.38 -12.25
C TYR A 350 17.47 16.46 -12.95
N GLU A 351 18.48 16.99 -12.26
CA GLU A 351 19.37 18.00 -12.80
C GLU A 351 20.19 17.51 -14.03
N GLU A 352 20.72 16.28 -13.94
CA GLU A 352 21.51 15.70 -15.03
C GLU A 352 20.63 15.37 -16.26
N LEU A 353 19.39 14.90 -16.06
CA LEU A 353 18.46 14.66 -17.17
C LEU A 353 18.11 15.95 -17.91
N LEU A 354 17.87 17.05 -17.20
CA LEU A 354 17.61 18.35 -17.84
C LEU A 354 18.79 18.84 -18.68
N LYS A 355 20.03 18.59 -18.25
CA LYS A 355 21.25 18.97 -19.02
C LYS A 355 21.38 18.20 -20.33
N THR A 356 20.71 17.07 -20.50
CA THR A 356 20.71 16.30 -21.76
C THR A 356 19.97 17.03 -22.89
N GLY A 357 19.11 18.00 -22.57
CA GLY A 357 18.23 18.65 -23.55
C GLY A 357 17.11 17.75 -24.09
N LYS A 358 16.90 16.57 -23.50
CA LYS A 358 15.84 15.61 -23.90
C LYS A 358 14.56 15.78 -23.10
N PHE A 359 14.55 16.65 -22.10
CA PHE A 359 13.42 16.88 -21.20
C PHE A 359 13.23 18.36 -20.88
N GLU A 360 11.98 18.71 -20.56
CA GLU A 360 11.59 19.98 -19.94
C GLU A 360 11.02 19.73 -18.53
N PRO A 361 11.22 20.65 -17.56
CA PRO A 361 10.55 20.58 -16.27
C PRO A 361 9.04 20.75 -16.45
N VAL A 362 8.24 20.08 -15.60
CA VAL A 362 6.77 20.15 -15.63
C VAL A 362 6.26 21.05 -14.51
N PHE A 363 6.72 20.83 -13.29
CA PHE A 363 6.26 21.53 -12.10
C PHE A 363 7.45 22.15 -11.36
N ASP A 364 7.25 23.37 -10.85
CA ASP A 364 8.18 24.03 -9.91
C ASP A 364 7.68 23.78 -8.48
N LYS A 365 7.79 22.53 -8.03
CA LYS A 365 7.33 22.06 -6.73
C LYS A 365 8.36 21.13 -6.08
N PRO A 366 8.43 21.11 -4.74
CA PRO A 366 9.32 20.18 -4.04
C PRO A 366 8.88 18.72 -4.28
N PHE A 367 9.86 17.87 -4.56
CA PHE A 367 9.66 16.42 -4.65
C PHE A 367 10.67 15.69 -3.76
N LEU A 368 10.37 14.43 -3.41
CA LEU A 368 11.22 13.66 -2.49
C LEU A 368 12.18 12.72 -3.25
N LYS A 369 11.67 11.61 -3.75
CA LYS A 369 12.45 10.53 -4.40
C LYS A 369 11.96 10.18 -5.79
N GLU A 370 10.79 10.67 -6.16
CA GLU A 370 10.16 10.51 -7.46
C GLU A 370 9.83 11.87 -8.05
N PHE A 371 9.92 12.01 -9.37
CA PHE A 371 9.62 13.23 -10.10
C PHE A 371 9.17 12.93 -11.52
N VAL A 372 8.52 13.91 -12.15
CA VAL A 372 8.10 13.82 -13.56
C VAL A 372 8.79 14.87 -14.40
N LEU A 373 9.06 14.50 -15.66
CA LEU A 373 9.60 15.38 -16.69
C LEU A 373 8.77 15.25 -17.97
N LYS A 374 8.70 16.33 -18.76
CA LYS A 374 8.12 16.29 -20.10
C LYS A 374 9.18 15.82 -21.09
N PRO A 375 9.02 14.66 -21.74
CA PRO A 375 9.99 14.18 -22.71
C PRO A 375 9.92 14.98 -24.02
N LEU A 376 11.07 15.28 -24.61
CA LEU A 376 11.23 15.88 -25.93
C LEU A 376 11.59 14.83 -26.99
N VAL A 377 11.63 13.57 -26.59
CA VAL A 377 11.90 12.39 -27.43
C VAL A 377 10.71 11.41 -27.30
N PRO A 378 10.51 10.51 -28.29
CA PRO A 378 9.46 9.49 -28.16
C PRO A 378 9.69 8.60 -26.95
N VAL A 379 8.65 8.46 -26.10
CA VAL A 379 8.74 7.71 -24.83
C VAL A 379 9.10 6.25 -25.06
N GLU A 380 8.55 5.63 -26.10
CA GLU A 380 8.81 4.24 -26.46
C GLU A 380 10.28 4.02 -26.81
N LYS A 381 10.92 4.96 -27.54
CA LYS A 381 12.34 4.89 -27.86
C LYS A 381 13.21 5.05 -26.61
N LEU A 382 12.83 5.97 -25.73
CA LEU A 382 13.50 6.18 -24.44
C LEU A 382 13.45 4.90 -23.58
N GLN A 383 12.26 4.33 -23.42
CA GLN A 383 12.06 3.10 -22.65
C GLN A 383 12.84 1.91 -23.25
N GLN A 384 12.78 1.75 -24.58
CA GLN A 384 13.52 0.70 -25.28
C GLN A 384 15.03 0.83 -25.05
N LYS A 385 15.60 2.04 -25.21
CA LYS A 385 17.02 2.28 -24.97
C LYS A 385 17.42 1.99 -23.53
N LEU A 386 16.60 2.43 -22.55
CA LEU A 386 16.86 2.15 -21.13
C LEU A 386 16.87 0.64 -20.85
N LEU A 387 15.92 -0.12 -21.42
CA LEU A 387 15.87 -1.58 -21.26
C LEU A 387 17.11 -2.25 -21.85
N GLU A 388 17.58 -1.83 -23.04
CA GLU A 388 18.78 -2.35 -23.69
C GLU A 388 20.04 -2.13 -22.84
N GLU A 389 20.09 -1.01 -22.09
CA GLU A 389 21.20 -0.67 -21.18
C GLU A 389 21.01 -1.21 -19.75
N GLY A 390 19.96 -2.04 -19.51
CA GLY A 390 19.72 -2.69 -18.24
C GLY A 390 19.03 -1.82 -17.19
N PHE A 391 18.26 -0.80 -17.61
CA PHE A 391 17.50 0.07 -16.71
C PHE A 391 15.99 -0.08 -16.90
N PHE A 392 15.25 0.04 -15.81
CA PHE A 392 13.80 0.16 -15.82
C PHE A 392 13.40 1.52 -15.23
N GLY A 393 12.85 2.39 -16.06
CA GLY A 393 12.48 3.75 -15.69
C GLY A 393 11.65 4.44 -16.76
N ALA A 394 11.51 5.76 -16.69
CA ALA A 394 10.75 6.57 -17.62
C ALA A 394 9.29 6.08 -17.77
N LEU A 395 8.60 5.85 -16.65
CA LEU A 395 7.20 5.41 -16.66
C LEU A 395 6.31 6.52 -17.24
N ALA A 396 5.56 6.19 -18.30
CA ALA A 396 4.64 7.13 -18.91
C ALA A 396 3.45 7.45 -17.98
N THR A 397 3.08 8.72 -17.88
CA THR A 397 1.87 9.17 -17.20
C THR A 397 0.73 9.42 -18.17
N GLU A 398 -0.50 9.53 -17.66
CA GLU A 398 -1.68 9.83 -18.48
C GLU A 398 -1.59 11.18 -19.20
N GLU A 399 -0.80 12.13 -18.68
CA GLU A 399 -0.58 13.46 -19.27
C GLU A 399 0.54 13.50 -20.32
N GLY A 400 1.19 12.35 -20.58
CA GLY A 400 2.31 12.27 -21.52
C GLY A 400 3.65 12.69 -20.93
N TYR A 401 3.77 12.79 -19.60
CA TYR A 401 5.04 12.94 -18.90
C TYR A 401 5.71 11.60 -18.68
N VAL A 402 6.96 11.60 -18.26
CA VAL A 402 7.67 10.41 -17.77
C VAL A 402 8.08 10.60 -16.33
N SER A 403 7.86 9.57 -15.50
CA SER A 403 8.28 9.52 -14.11
C SER A 403 9.59 8.75 -13.95
N PHE A 404 10.45 9.26 -13.08
CA PHE A 404 11.66 8.59 -12.59
C PHE A 404 11.66 8.58 -11.06
N CYS A 405 12.27 7.54 -10.49
CA CYS A 405 12.45 7.42 -9.06
C CYS A 405 13.88 6.97 -8.74
N VAL A 406 14.46 7.52 -7.68
CA VAL A 406 15.75 7.09 -7.15
C VAL A 406 15.59 6.70 -5.69
N THR A 407 16.11 5.54 -5.32
CA THR A 407 16.19 5.09 -3.93
C THR A 407 17.65 5.07 -3.47
N GLU A 408 17.89 4.86 -2.20
CA GLU A 408 19.22 4.73 -1.60
C GLU A 408 20.06 3.59 -2.20
N LYS A 409 19.44 2.66 -2.93
CA LYS A 409 20.14 1.57 -3.62
C LYS A 409 20.93 2.05 -4.85
N ARG A 410 20.56 3.18 -5.42
CA ARG A 410 21.20 3.68 -6.64
C ARG A 410 22.47 4.44 -6.30
N THR A 411 23.55 4.00 -6.89
CA THR A 411 24.84 4.69 -6.80
C THR A 411 24.91 5.84 -7.80
N ARG A 412 25.79 6.81 -7.54
CA ARG A 412 26.06 7.90 -8.49
C ARG A 412 26.47 7.37 -9.86
N ALA A 413 27.34 6.36 -9.92
CA ALA A 413 27.78 5.77 -11.18
C ALA A 413 26.62 5.15 -11.98
N GLU A 414 25.62 4.55 -11.32
CA GLU A 414 24.43 4.02 -11.97
C GLU A 414 23.53 5.15 -12.50
N VAL A 415 23.41 6.26 -11.77
CA VAL A 415 22.70 7.46 -12.24
C VAL A 415 23.41 8.04 -13.47
N ASP A 416 24.73 8.21 -13.41
CA ASP A 416 25.53 8.72 -14.53
C ASP A 416 25.38 7.82 -15.78
N SER A 417 25.41 6.48 -15.60
CA SER A 417 25.22 5.54 -16.71
C SER A 417 23.82 5.63 -17.34
N LEU A 418 22.75 5.83 -16.53
CA LEU A 418 21.42 6.05 -17.06
C LEU A 418 21.35 7.35 -17.87
N VAL A 419 21.97 8.42 -17.38
CA VAL A 419 22.02 9.71 -18.10
C VAL A 419 22.75 9.57 -19.43
N GLU A 420 23.86 8.83 -19.50
CA GLU A 420 24.55 8.55 -20.78
C GLU A 420 23.65 7.77 -21.74
N ALA A 421 22.94 6.73 -21.27
CA ALA A 421 21.97 6.03 -22.11
C ALA A 421 20.89 6.95 -22.69
N VAL A 422 20.39 7.90 -21.89
CA VAL A 422 19.41 8.90 -22.34
C VAL A 422 19.97 9.84 -23.43
N LYS A 423 21.25 10.21 -23.38
CA LYS A 423 21.86 11.09 -24.40
C LYS A 423 21.87 10.44 -25.79
N GLU A 424 21.88 9.11 -25.86
CA GLU A 424 21.91 8.35 -27.11
C GLU A 424 20.52 8.17 -27.78
N VAL A 425 19.43 8.63 -27.14
CA VAL A 425 18.07 8.62 -27.72
C VAL A 425 17.86 9.86 -28.66
#